data_4a24dbf8e173ee918b58c80a20d57d68
#
_entry.id   4a24dbf8e173ee918b58c80a20d57d68
#
_cell.length_a   1.000
_cell.length_b   1.000
_cell.length_c   1.000
_cell.angle_alpha   90.00
_cell.angle_beta   90.00
_cell.angle_gamma   90.00
#
_symmetry.space_group_name_H-M   'P 1'
#
loop_
_entity.id
_entity.type
_entity.pdbx_description
1 polymer ?
#
loop_
_entity_poly.entity_id
_entity_poly.type
_entity_poly.pdbx_seq_one_letter_code
_entity_poly.pdbx_strand_id
1 'polypeptide(L)'
;MGGFEMPEIGPPYFLGIVVGTQGLQSGIFDLRGNVIAMSFYSYPEYHPRPGWAEQDPLDWWKAAQDTVRRCIFEGEVRPEDIAAISVSAVSCTVLPVDRFGNPKYRAIMWMDVRAFEQAERINATQNPILRYAGGHESPEWMIPKALWIKENLPEVFANADLIVECQNWMVFKLTNRWVTSLNNAICKWNYCPTEGGWPVSLLRELRFEEILDKWPRELLAVGQPVGELTKHAAYDLGLIPGIPVIQGGIDAYAAMVGLDVVHPQRLALVIGPSTCHMAVSEHPIFSSGIWGPYYEAVIPGLWILEGGQSSTGSIIKWFGENFASEECREACEVGEDLFVALDRIAAQVSPGADGLIVIDYFQGNRSPYQDPLARGAIWGLSLSHTKAHVLRAIYEGAAFGTYHILQTLAKDGFEVQEVYASGSGARSKLWLQIHADIANIPIYLTTVEETSVLGTAIFAAYGSGFFDSIADATLKMVKVSGQIYPNQSHHEIYRFYYDKYVRSYFALRDLMHEVSSKEGGRQISL
;
A
#
# COMPACT_ATOMS: atom_id res chain seq x y z
N MET A 1 -46.01 7.75 -5.40
CA MET A 1 -45.30 6.51 -5.05
C MET A 1 -44.36 6.21 -6.21
N GLY A 2 -43.16 6.72 -6.17
CA GLY A 2 -42.12 6.42 -7.15
C GLY A 2 -41.42 5.13 -6.68
N GLY A 3 -41.62 4.05 -7.44
CA GLY A 3 -40.88 2.81 -7.21
C GLY A 3 -39.39 3.07 -7.38
N PHE A 4 -38.64 2.84 -6.33
CA PHE A 4 -37.18 2.64 -6.45
C PHE A 4 -37.03 1.33 -7.23
N GLU A 5 -36.78 1.42 -8.54
CA GLU A 5 -36.23 0.29 -9.28
C GLU A 5 -34.87 -0.02 -8.64
N MET A 6 -34.76 -1.16 -7.96
CA MET A 6 -33.47 -1.71 -7.59
C MET A 6 -32.66 -1.88 -8.87
N PRO A 7 -31.43 -1.38 -8.95
CA PRO A 7 -30.63 -1.55 -10.15
C PRO A 7 -30.43 -3.04 -10.41
N GLU A 8 -30.75 -3.49 -11.63
CA GLU A 8 -30.47 -4.85 -12.06
C GLU A 8 -28.95 -5.10 -11.95
N ILE A 9 -28.56 -6.00 -11.04
CA ILE A 9 -27.21 -6.57 -10.96
C ILE A 9 -27.12 -7.59 -12.08
N GLY A 10 -26.16 -7.42 -13.00
CA GLY A 10 -26.05 -8.31 -14.14
C GLY A 10 -24.72 -8.16 -14.88
N PRO A 11 -24.40 -9.15 -15.78
CA PRO A 11 -23.18 -9.10 -16.58
C PRO A 11 -23.15 -7.89 -17.53
N PRO A 12 -21.95 -7.50 -18.03
CA PRO A 12 -20.67 -8.20 -17.84
C PRO A 12 -20.06 -7.99 -16.45
N TYR A 13 -19.23 -8.95 -16.04
CA TYR A 13 -18.53 -8.91 -14.77
C TYR A 13 -17.01 -8.78 -14.95
N PHE A 14 -16.36 -8.18 -13.95
CA PHE A 14 -14.91 -7.96 -13.92
C PHE A 14 -14.31 -8.61 -12.68
N LEU A 15 -13.27 -9.42 -12.90
CA LEU A 15 -12.55 -10.12 -11.83
C LEU A 15 -11.29 -9.35 -11.46
N GLY A 16 -11.24 -8.85 -10.24
CA GLY A 16 -10.04 -8.31 -9.60
C GLY A 16 -9.38 -9.35 -8.70
N ILE A 17 -8.07 -9.55 -8.84
CA ILE A 17 -7.26 -10.43 -8.01
C ILE A 17 -6.17 -9.57 -7.36
N VAL A 18 -6.06 -9.61 -6.02
CA VAL A 18 -5.05 -8.86 -5.27
C VAL A 18 -4.23 -9.80 -4.40
N VAL A 19 -2.93 -9.86 -4.66
CA VAL A 19 -1.97 -10.62 -3.87
C VAL A 19 -1.42 -9.70 -2.78
N GLY A 20 -1.93 -9.85 -1.57
CA GLY A 20 -1.53 -9.06 -0.40
C GLY A 20 -0.42 -9.71 0.42
N THR A 21 -0.06 -9.09 1.54
CA THR A 21 0.96 -9.59 2.47
C THR A 21 0.50 -10.87 3.16
N GLN A 22 -0.70 -10.87 3.74
CA GLN A 22 -1.20 -11.98 4.58
C GLN A 22 -2.07 -12.99 3.82
N GLY A 23 -2.38 -12.71 2.56
CA GLY A 23 -3.26 -13.53 1.75
C GLY A 23 -3.65 -12.89 0.43
N LEU A 24 -4.39 -13.63 -0.37
CA LEU A 24 -4.90 -13.20 -1.66
C LEU A 24 -6.41 -12.98 -1.56
N GLN A 25 -6.87 -11.88 -2.14
CA GLN A 25 -8.30 -11.58 -2.30
C GLN A 25 -8.67 -11.61 -3.79
N SER A 26 -9.84 -12.16 -4.08
CA SER A 26 -10.48 -12.07 -5.39
C SER A 26 -11.88 -11.50 -5.23
N GLY A 27 -12.29 -10.66 -6.17
CA GLY A 27 -13.63 -10.09 -6.17
C GLY A 27 -14.20 -9.96 -7.58
N ILE A 28 -15.48 -10.22 -7.73
CA ILE A 28 -16.23 -10.07 -8.97
C ILE A 28 -17.17 -8.88 -8.82
N PHE A 29 -17.15 -7.98 -9.79
CA PHE A 29 -17.94 -6.75 -9.78
C PHE A 29 -18.68 -6.57 -11.11
N ASP A 30 -19.85 -5.91 -11.05
CA ASP A 30 -20.55 -5.45 -12.24
C ASP A 30 -20.06 -4.08 -12.74
N LEU A 31 -20.61 -3.58 -13.83
CA LEU A 31 -20.29 -2.26 -14.42
C LEU A 31 -20.59 -1.06 -13.49
N ARG A 32 -21.30 -1.27 -12.39
CA ARG A 32 -21.63 -0.23 -11.41
C ARG A 32 -20.81 -0.36 -10.13
N GLY A 33 -19.84 -1.30 -10.10
CA GLY A 33 -19.01 -1.58 -8.94
C GLY A 33 -19.75 -2.27 -7.79
N ASN A 34 -20.91 -2.87 -8.06
CA ASN A 34 -21.56 -3.72 -7.06
C ASN A 34 -20.74 -5.00 -6.90
N VAL A 35 -20.54 -5.41 -5.64
CA VAL A 35 -19.88 -6.67 -5.31
C VAL A 35 -20.84 -7.82 -5.61
N ILE A 36 -20.44 -8.74 -6.49
CA ILE A 36 -21.17 -9.97 -6.78
C ILE A 36 -20.70 -11.09 -5.85
N ALA A 37 -19.39 -11.23 -5.73
CA ALA A 37 -18.75 -12.15 -4.80
C ALA A 37 -17.37 -11.64 -4.41
N MET A 38 -16.91 -12.02 -3.22
CA MET A 38 -15.57 -11.72 -2.74
C MET A 38 -15.05 -12.86 -1.88
N SER A 39 -13.79 -13.23 -2.04
CA SER A 39 -13.17 -14.32 -1.30
C SER A 39 -11.74 -13.99 -0.91
N PHE A 40 -11.31 -14.54 0.23
CA PHE A 40 -9.97 -14.38 0.79
C PHE A 40 -9.37 -15.75 1.12
N TYR A 41 -8.06 -15.88 0.88
CA TYR A 41 -7.26 -17.04 1.26
C TYR A 41 -5.94 -16.58 1.86
N SER A 42 -5.66 -16.96 3.12
CA SER A 42 -4.41 -16.67 3.80
C SER A 42 -3.32 -17.68 3.46
N TYR A 43 -2.06 -17.22 3.45
CA TYR A 43 -0.88 -18.06 3.27
C TYR A 43 0.24 -17.67 4.23
N PRO A 44 1.22 -18.57 4.50
CA PRO A 44 2.26 -18.32 5.48
C PRO A 44 3.27 -17.27 5.02
N GLU A 45 3.81 -16.54 5.98
CA GLU A 45 5.03 -15.76 5.88
C GLU A 45 6.17 -16.50 6.58
N TYR A 46 7.38 -16.43 6.02
CA TYR A 46 8.56 -17.08 6.57
C TYR A 46 9.56 -16.03 7.01
N HIS A 47 10.02 -16.10 8.26
CA HIS A 47 11.02 -15.20 8.84
C HIS A 47 12.29 -15.96 9.20
N PRO A 48 13.15 -16.32 8.22
CA PRO A 48 14.31 -17.20 8.48
C PRO A 48 15.41 -16.55 9.34
N ARG A 49 15.45 -15.21 9.38
CA ARG A 49 16.36 -14.40 10.21
C ARG A 49 15.68 -13.09 10.63
N PRO A 50 16.14 -12.40 11.69
CA PRO A 50 15.67 -11.06 12.01
C PRO A 50 15.75 -10.11 10.81
N GLY A 51 14.67 -9.39 10.52
CA GLY A 51 14.56 -8.47 9.38
C GLY A 51 14.38 -9.13 8.01
N TRP A 52 14.33 -10.47 7.93
CA TRP A 52 14.05 -11.21 6.71
C TRP A 52 12.59 -11.63 6.67
N ALA A 53 11.97 -11.51 5.50
CA ALA A 53 10.60 -11.94 5.25
C ALA A 53 10.49 -12.55 3.86
N GLU A 54 9.95 -13.76 3.77
CA GLU A 54 9.86 -14.54 2.53
C GLU A 54 8.47 -15.16 2.36
N GLN A 55 8.08 -15.40 1.11
CA GLN A 55 6.89 -16.17 0.75
C GLN A 55 7.20 -17.20 -0.32
N ASP A 56 6.38 -18.27 -0.38
CA ASP A 56 6.42 -19.21 -1.49
C ASP A 56 5.47 -18.75 -2.60
N PRO A 57 5.94 -18.49 -3.82
CA PRO A 57 5.09 -18.06 -4.92
C PRO A 57 4.00 -19.08 -5.30
N LEU A 58 4.21 -20.36 -5.01
CA LEU A 58 3.22 -21.39 -5.28
C LEU A 58 1.97 -21.24 -4.41
N ASP A 59 2.12 -20.69 -3.19
CA ASP A 59 0.99 -20.39 -2.33
C ASP A 59 0.10 -19.29 -2.92
N TRP A 60 0.66 -18.31 -3.64
CA TRP A 60 -0.12 -17.28 -4.33
C TRP A 60 -1.02 -17.87 -5.42
N TRP A 61 -0.46 -18.79 -6.23
CA TRP A 61 -1.23 -19.44 -7.29
C TRP A 61 -2.34 -20.33 -6.72
N LYS A 62 -2.04 -21.09 -5.66
CA LYS A 62 -3.03 -21.90 -4.95
C LYS A 62 -4.14 -21.03 -4.36
N ALA A 63 -3.80 -19.89 -3.76
CA ALA A 63 -4.78 -18.96 -3.23
C ALA A 63 -5.66 -18.36 -4.34
N ALA A 64 -5.10 -18.04 -5.52
CA ALA A 64 -5.87 -17.57 -6.65
C ALA A 64 -6.86 -18.65 -7.16
N GLN A 65 -6.42 -19.91 -7.24
CA GLN A 65 -7.29 -21.04 -7.60
C GLN A 65 -8.49 -21.19 -6.64
N ASP A 66 -8.24 -21.10 -5.34
CA ASP A 66 -9.28 -21.23 -4.32
C ASP A 66 -10.24 -20.04 -4.36
N THR A 67 -9.73 -18.81 -4.28
CA THR A 67 -10.56 -17.60 -4.17
C THR A 67 -11.39 -17.34 -5.42
N VAL A 68 -10.82 -17.54 -6.62
CA VAL A 68 -11.56 -17.33 -7.88
C VAL A 68 -12.68 -18.36 -8.02
N ARG A 69 -12.41 -19.63 -7.74
CA ARG A 69 -13.44 -20.69 -7.78
C ARG A 69 -14.56 -20.43 -6.77
N ARG A 70 -14.23 -19.96 -5.56
CA ARG A 70 -15.25 -19.58 -4.57
C ARG A 70 -16.08 -18.39 -5.06
N CYS A 71 -15.46 -17.35 -5.62
CA CYS A 71 -16.20 -16.20 -6.16
C CYS A 71 -17.18 -16.63 -7.27
N ILE A 72 -16.75 -17.53 -8.17
CA ILE A 72 -17.64 -18.07 -9.23
C ILE A 72 -18.80 -18.86 -8.61
N PHE A 73 -18.53 -19.72 -7.63
CA PHE A 73 -19.53 -20.57 -6.99
C PHE A 73 -20.51 -19.77 -6.11
N GLU A 74 -19.99 -18.93 -5.21
CA GLU A 74 -20.79 -18.17 -4.25
C GLU A 74 -21.58 -17.03 -4.90
N GLY A 75 -21.02 -16.44 -5.96
CA GLY A 75 -21.70 -15.41 -6.76
C GLY A 75 -22.68 -15.97 -7.81
N GLU A 76 -22.77 -17.29 -7.94
CA GLU A 76 -23.56 -17.97 -8.98
C GLU A 76 -23.25 -17.44 -10.40
N VAL A 77 -21.96 -17.06 -10.62
CA VAL A 77 -21.51 -16.44 -11.86
C VAL A 77 -21.18 -17.51 -12.90
N ARG A 78 -21.67 -17.32 -14.12
CA ARG A 78 -21.23 -18.17 -15.24
C ARG A 78 -19.85 -17.68 -15.71
N PRO A 79 -18.87 -18.57 -15.91
CA PRO A 79 -17.54 -18.17 -16.37
C PRO A 79 -17.54 -17.34 -17.67
N GLU A 80 -18.53 -17.52 -18.53
CA GLU A 80 -18.72 -16.77 -19.79
C GLU A 80 -19.12 -15.31 -19.54
N ASP A 81 -19.65 -14.97 -18.38
CA ASP A 81 -20.07 -13.62 -18.02
C ASP A 81 -18.90 -12.76 -17.49
N ILE A 82 -17.72 -13.36 -17.26
CA ILE A 82 -16.47 -12.64 -16.91
C ILE A 82 -15.87 -12.02 -18.18
N ALA A 83 -15.97 -10.71 -18.29
CA ALA A 83 -15.51 -9.95 -19.45
C ALA A 83 -13.98 -9.72 -19.44
N ALA A 84 -13.36 -9.55 -18.28
CA ALA A 84 -11.92 -9.35 -18.15
C ALA A 84 -11.43 -9.66 -16.72
N ILE A 85 -10.12 -9.91 -16.62
CA ILE A 85 -9.38 -10.17 -15.38
C ILE A 85 -8.25 -9.16 -15.25
N SER A 86 -8.01 -8.64 -14.04
CA SER A 86 -6.78 -7.92 -13.72
C SER A 86 -6.17 -8.43 -12.42
N VAL A 87 -4.84 -8.24 -12.28
CA VAL A 87 -4.09 -8.64 -11.08
C VAL A 87 -3.26 -7.47 -10.58
N SER A 88 -3.44 -7.13 -9.31
CA SER A 88 -2.56 -6.24 -8.56
C SER A 88 -1.89 -7.02 -7.43
N ALA A 89 -0.73 -6.54 -6.97
CA ALA A 89 0.00 -7.21 -5.90
C ALA A 89 0.78 -6.21 -5.05
N VAL A 90 1.21 -6.66 -3.86
CA VAL A 90 2.22 -5.94 -3.07
C VAL A 90 3.44 -5.66 -3.94
N SER A 91 3.96 -4.44 -3.91
CA SER A 91 5.20 -4.08 -4.60
C SER A 91 6.42 -4.66 -3.91
N CYS A 92 7.56 -4.60 -4.58
CA CYS A 92 8.86 -4.92 -3.98
C CYS A 92 9.01 -6.36 -3.44
N THR A 93 8.09 -7.25 -3.75
CA THR A 93 8.20 -8.67 -3.42
C THR A 93 8.92 -9.36 -4.58
N VAL A 94 10.25 -9.46 -4.45
CA VAL A 94 11.18 -9.80 -5.53
C VAL A 94 11.41 -11.31 -5.63
N LEU A 95 11.36 -11.84 -6.85
CA LEU A 95 11.37 -13.26 -7.14
C LEU A 95 12.32 -13.59 -8.31
N PRO A 96 13.40 -14.38 -8.11
CA PRO A 96 14.20 -14.95 -9.20
C PRO A 96 13.50 -16.18 -9.81
N VAL A 97 13.33 -16.19 -11.13
CA VAL A 97 12.62 -17.27 -11.87
C VAL A 97 13.36 -17.70 -13.12
N ASP A 98 13.07 -18.90 -13.61
CA ASP A 98 13.43 -19.24 -14.99
C ASP A 98 12.37 -18.71 -15.99
N ARG A 99 12.67 -18.83 -17.29
CA ARG A 99 11.76 -18.38 -18.37
C ARG A 99 10.39 -19.07 -18.36
N PHE A 100 10.27 -20.21 -17.69
CA PHE A 100 9.04 -21.00 -17.58
C PHE A 100 8.24 -20.65 -16.30
N GLY A 101 8.72 -19.68 -15.51
CA GLY A 101 8.07 -19.23 -14.29
C GLY A 101 8.33 -20.09 -13.05
N ASN A 102 9.32 -21.01 -13.10
CA ASN A 102 9.69 -21.78 -11.93
C ASN A 102 10.57 -20.93 -11.00
N PRO A 103 10.18 -20.76 -9.72
CA PRO A 103 10.99 -20.03 -8.73
C PRO A 103 12.36 -20.68 -8.51
N LYS A 104 13.41 -19.87 -8.44
CA LYS A 104 14.78 -20.30 -8.09
C LYS A 104 15.13 -20.04 -6.63
N TYR A 105 14.31 -19.23 -5.97
CA TYR A 105 14.38 -18.92 -4.55
C TYR A 105 12.98 -18.51 -4.08
N ARG A 106 12.74 -18.46 -2.76
CA ARG A 106 11.53 -17.83 -2.21
C ARG A 106 11.49 -16.36 -2.58
N ALA A 107 10.29 -15.81 -2.70
CA ALA A 107 10.12 -14.38 -2.91
C ALA A 107 10.55 -13.60 -1.68
N ILE A 108 11.41 -12.59 -1.88
CA ILE A 108 11.86 -11.67 -0.83
C ILE A 108 10.80 -10.58 -0.72
N MET A 109 10.05 -10.57 0.40
CA MET A 109 8.90 -9.70 0.60
C MET A 109 9.27 -8.21 0.68
N TRP A 110 8.29 -7.35 0.44
CA TRP A 110 8.47 -5.89 0.47
C TRP A 110 9.06 -5.36 1.79
N MET A 111 8.66 -5.91 2.94
CA MET A 111 9.12 -5.50 4.27
C MET A 111 10.51 -6.03 4.65
N ASP A 112 11.12 -6.87 3.80
CA ASP A 112 12.43 -7.45 4.03
C ASP A 112 13.54 -6.39 3.88
N VAL A 113 14.39 -6.27 4.89
CA VAL A 113 15.45 -5.25 4.93
C VAL A 113 16.86 -5.82 4.73
N ARG A 114 16.98 -7.11 4.27
CA ARG A 114 18.29 -7.76 4.06
C ARG A 114 19.21 -7.01 3.11
N ALA A 115 18.66 -6.23 2.18
CA ALA A 115 19.40 -5.46 1.20
C ALA A 115 19.83 -4.05 1.69
N PHE A 116 19.91 -3.86 3.01
CA PHE A 116 20.28 -2.57 3.61
C PHE A 116 21.65 -2.04 3.12
N GLU A 117 22.70 -2.89 3.10
CA GLU A 117 24.02 -2.47 2.64
C GLU A 117 24.02 -2.07 1.16
N GLN A 118 23.21 -2.74 0.33
CA GLN A 118 23.04 -2.42 -1.08
C GLN A 118 22.34 -1.07 -1.26
N ALA A 119 21.29 -0.80 -0.47
CA ALA A 119 20.60 0.50 -0.48
C ALA A 119 21.56 1.63 -0.06
N GLU A 120 22.35 1.45 1.00
CA GLU A 120 23.33 2.46 1.43
C GLU A 120 24.41 2.75 0.35
N ARG A 121 24.85 1.74 -0.40
CA ARG A 121 25.77 1.96 -1.54
C ARG A 121 25.11 2.73 -2.68
N ILE A 122 23.82 2.47 -2.93
CA ILE A 122 23.04 3.23 -3.91
C ILE A 122 22.93 4.68 -3.46
N ASN A 123 22.58 4.91 -2.19
CA ASN A 123 22.46 6.25 -1.60
C ASN A 123 23.79 7.02 -1.66
N ALA A 124 24.92 6.34 -1.44
CA ALA A 124 26.24 6.94 -1.52
C ALA A 124 26.63 7.43 -2.93
N THR A 125 25.98 6.94 -3.98
CA THR A 125 26.20 7.44 -5.36
C THR A 125 25.70 8.87 -5.55
N GLN A 126 24.70 9.29 -4.77
CA GLN A 126 23.98 10.56 -4.93
C GLN A 126 23.46 10.79 -6.37
N ASN A 127 23.15 9.69 -7.07
CA ASN A 127 22.68 9.75 -8.44
C ASN A 127 21.38 10.57 -8.54
N PRO A 128 21.25 11.50 -9.53
CA PRO A 128 20.10 12.39 -9.65
C PRO A 128 18.73 11.69 -9.71
N ILE A 129 18.67 10.41 -10.15
CA ILE A 129 17.43 9.64 -10.21
C ILE A 129 16.80 9.45 -8.82
N LEU A 130 17.61 9.43 -7.75
CA LEU A 130 17.15 9.23 -6.38
C LEU A 130 16.22 10.34 -5.89
N ARG A 131 16.18 11.50 -6.57
CA ARG A 131 15.21 12.55 -6.23
C ARG A 131 13.76 12.07 -6.34
N TYR A 132 13.48 11.09 -7.23
CA TYR A 132 12.16 10.48 -7.36
C TYR A 132 11.86 9.44 -6.26
N ALA A 133 12.87 9.05 -5.51
CA ALA A 133 12.76 8.20 -4.31
C ALA A 133 12.73 9.03 -3.01
N GLY A 134 12.41 10.33 -3.09
CA GLY A 134 12.46 11.24 -1.95
C GLY A 134 13.89 11.54 -1.46
N GLY A 135 14.91 11.24 -2.29
CA GLY A 135 16.32 11.45 -2.02
C GLY A 135 17.10 10.20 -1.59
N HIS A 136 16.42 9.14 -1.18
CA HIS A 136 17.04 7.91 -0.69
C HIS A 136 16.35 6.65 -1.23
N GLU A 137 17.16 5.69 -1.70
CA GLU A 137 16.73 4.34 -2.04
C GLU A 137 16.39 3.55 -0.77
N SER A 138 15.33 2.76 -0.83
CA SER A 138 14.94 1.89 0.29
C SER A 138 15.48 0.48 0.10
N PRO A 139 15.95 -0.22 1.16
CA PRO A 139 16.31 -1.64 1.08
C PRO A 139 15.16 -2.54 0.64
N GLU A 140 13.94 -2.04 0.72
CA GLU A 140 12.72 -2.73 0.32
C GLU A 140 12.60 -2.88 -1.21
N TRP A 141 13.23 -2.01 -2.02
CA TRP A 141 12.97 -1.87 -3.45
C TRP A 141 13.70 -2.90 -4.33
N MET A 142 13.35 -2.91 -5.62
CA MET A 142 13.82 -3.90 -6.59
C MET A 142 15.34 -3.92 -6.74
N ILE A 143 15.98 -2.76 -6.99
CA ILE A 143 17.42 -2.71 -7.30
C ILE A 143 18.28 -3.19 -6.14
N PRO A 144 18.08 -2.73 -4.89
CA PRO A 144 18.81 -3.25 -3.74
C PRO A 144 18.67 -4.76 -3.57
N LYS A 145 17.45 -5.30 -3.67
CA LYS A 145 17.19 -6.74 -3.52
C LYS A 145 17.79 -7.57 -4.64
N ALA A 146 17.68 -7.12 -5.89
CA ALA A 146 18.31 -7.80 -7.02
C ALA A 146 19.83 -7.82 -6.89
N LEU A 147 20.44 -6.73 -6.42
CA LEU A 147 21.87 -6.62 -6.15
C LEU A 147 22.27 -7.55 -4.99
N TRP A 148 21.47 -7.60 -3.93
CA TRP A 148 21.68 -8.55 -2.83
C TRP A 148 21.64 -10.01 -3.30
N ILE A 149 20.67 -10.38 -4.18
CA ILE A 149 20.59 -11.74 -4.75
C ILE A 149 21.87 -12.04 -5.53
N LYS A 150 22.35 -11.11 -6.37
CA LYS A 150 23.60 -11.28 -7.12
C LYS A 150 24.80 -11.56 -6.21
N GLU A 151 24.93 -10.83 -5.12
CA GLU A 151 26.10 -10.87 -4.23
C GLU A 151 26.05 -12.03 -3.25
N ASN A 152 24.89 -12.37 -2.71
CA ASN A 152 24.74 -13.35 -1.65
C ASN A 152 24.25 -14.72 -2.14
N LEU A 153 23.62 -14.77 -3.31
CA LEU A 153 23.10 -15.99 -3.95
C LEU A 153 23.55 -16.05 -5.43
N PRO A 154 24.86 -16.00 -5.74
CA PRO A 154 25.35 -15.87 -7.11
C PRO A 154 24.90 -17.02 -8.02
N GLU A 155 24.75 -18.23 -7.51
CA GLU A 155 24.23 -19.37 -8.28
C GLU A 155 22.75 -19.19 -8.63
N VAL A 156 21.93 -18.66 -7.68
CA VAL A 156 20.52 -18.33 -7.93
C VAL A 156 20.42 -17.25 -8.99
N PHE A 157 21.22 -16.17 -8.85
CA PHE A 157 21.23 -15.08 -9.81
C PHE A 157 21.64 -15.55 -11.22
N ALA A 158 22.66 -16.39 -11.32
CA ALA A 158 23.13 -16.94 -12.60
C ALA A 158 22.09 -17.87 -13.26
N ASN A 159 21.40 -18.69 -12.48
CA ASN A 159 20.42 -19.66 -12.96
C ASN A 159 19.01 -19.07 -13.14
N ALA A 160 18.75 -17.85 -12.70
CA ALA A 160 17.51 -17.15 -12.97
C ALA A 160 17.58 -16.51 -14.36
N ASP A 161 16.60 -16.79 -15.21
CA ASP A 161 16.43 -16.06 -16.47
C ASP A 161 15.91 -14.64 -16.21
N LEU A 162 15.04 -14.49 -15.18
CA LEU A 162 14.43 -13.21 -14.83
C LEU A 162 14.43 -12.97 -13.32
N ILE A 163 14.51 -11.68 -12.94
CA ILE A 163 14.27 -11.17 -11.59
C ILE A 163 13.02 -10.28 -11.69
N VAL A 164 11.93 -10.69 -11.07
CA VAL A 164 10.61 -10.09 -11.23
C VAL A 164 9.96 -9.83 -9.87
N GLU A 165 8.82 -9.16 -9.87
CA GLU A 165 7.94 -9.06 -8.70
C GLU A 165 6.75 -10.02 -8.79
N CYS A 166 6.07 -10.17 -7.66
CA CYS A 166 4.86 -11.00 -7.52
C CYS A 166 3.84 -10.72 -8.64
N GLN A 167 3.56 -9.44 -8.93
CA GLN A 167 2.61 -9.02 -9.96
C GLN A 167 2.98 -9.57 -11.35
N ASN A 168 4.25 -9.47 -11.76
CA ASN A 168 4.71 -9.97 -13.06
C ASN A 168 4.57 -11.50 -13.16
N TRP A 169 4.87 -12.20 -12.06
CA TRP A 169 4.76 -13.65 -12.00
C TRP A 169 3.31 -14.11 -12.09
N MET A 170 2.39 -13.45 -11.39
CA MET A 170 0.97 -13.77 -11.46
C MET A 170 0.39 -13.54 -12.86
N VAL A 171 0.75 -12.45 -13.51
CA VAL A 171 0.37 -12.15 -14.89
C VAL A 171 0.93 -13.21 -15.87
N PHE A 172 2.19 -13.63 -15.67
CA PHE A 172 2.76 -14.74 -16.45
C PHE A 172 1.97 -16.05 -16.23
N LYS A 173 1.58 -16.37 -15.02
CA LYS A 173 0.76 -17.58 -14.73
C LYS A 173 -0.58 -17.57 -15.48
N LEU A 174 -1.19 -16.40 -15.65
CA LEU A 174 -2.45 -16.27 -16.38
C LEU A 174 -2.27 -16.37 -17.89
N THR A 175 -1.22 -15.73 -18.45
CA THR A 175 -1.10 -15.43 -19.89
C THR A 175 0.05 -16.13 -20.58
N ASN A 176 0.98 -16.70 -19.84
CA ASN A 176 2.28 -17.21 -20.33
C ASN A 176 3.12 -16.12 -21.04
N ARG A 177 2.92 -14.82 -20.67
CA ARG A 177 3.68 -13.67 -21.17
C ARG A 177 4.40 -12.97 -20.03
N TRP A 178 5.68 -12.70 -20.23
CA TRP A 178 6.47 -11.88 -19.33
C TRP A 178 6.35 -10.41 -19.73
N VAL A 179 5.75 -9.62 -18.84
CA VAL A 179 5.61 -8.17 -18.95
C VAL A 179 5.96 -7.50 -17.64
N THR A 180 6.38 -6.25 -17.68
CA THR A 180 6.60 -5.42 -16.50
C THR A 180 5.45 -4.41 -16.38
N SER A 181 4.85 -4.31 -15.20
CA SER A 181 3.92 -3.23 -14.90
C SER A 181 4.69 -1.91 -14.89
N LEU A 182 4.27 -0.96 -15.72
CA LEU A 182 4.85 0.39 -15.75
C LEU A 182 4.71 1.07 -14.38
N ASN A 183 3.60 0.82 -13.66
CA ASN A 183 3.38 1.31 -12.31
C ASN A 183 4.47 0.82 -11.34
N ASN A 184 4.78 -0.49 -11.33
CA ASN A 184 5.86 -1.05 -10.49
C ASN A 184 7.23 -0.49 -10.90
N ALA A 185 7.51 -0.41 -12.19
CA ALA A 185 8.78 0.09 -12.72
C ALA A 185 9.04 1.55 -12.32
N ILE A 186 8.04 2.41 -12.48
CA ILE A 186 8.15 3.84 -12.12
C ILE A 186 8.29 4.00 -10.60
N CYS A 187 7.43 3.33 -9.82
CA CYS A 187 7.37 3.58 -8.39
C CYS A 187 8.51 2.96 -7.60
N LYS A 188 9.02 1.80 -8.04
CA LYS A 188 9.91 0.98 -7.18
C LYS A 188 11.16 0.40 -7.87
N TRP A 189 11.34 0.62 -9.20
CA TRP A 189 12.53 0.16 -9.95
C TRP A 189 13.31 1.33 -10.56
N ASN A 190 13.04 2.56 -10.11
CA ASN A 190 13.66 3.80 -10.58
C ASN A 190 13.53 4.03 -12.10
N TYR A 191 12.51 3.45 -12.76
CA TYR A 191 12.19 3.80 -14.13
C TYR A 191 11.54 5.17 -14.17
N CYS A 192 12.10 6.10 -14.95
CA CYS A 192 11.58 7.45 -15.04
C CYS A 192 11.34 7.86 -16.51
N PRO A 193 10.09 7.91 -16.97
CA PRO A 193 9.77 8.26 -18.36
C PRO A 193 10.34 9.61 -18.78
N THR A 194 10.34 10.59 -17.88
CA THR A 194 10.83 11.95 -18.14
C THR A 194 12.36 12.08 -18.15
N GLU A 195 13.09 11.06 -17.67
CA GLU A 195 14.56 11.01 -17.61
C GLU A 195 15.14 9.97 -18.60
N GLY A 196 14.35 9.51 -19.57
CA GLY A 196 14.80 8.56 -20.57
C GLY A 196 14.60 7.09 -20.22
N GLY A 197 13.84 6.79 -19.19
CA GLY A 197 13.42 5.43 -18.84
C GLY A 197 14.25 4.78 -17.73
N TRP A 198 14.92 3.66 -18.02
CA TRP A 198 15.69 2.91 -17.03
C TRP A 198 16.87 3.71 -16.45
N PRO A 199 17.22 3.55 -15.16
CA PRO A 199 18.28 4.31 -14.49
C PRO A 199 19.69 3.80 -14.87
N VAL A 200 20.02 3.83 -16.18
CA VAL A 200 21.27 3.25 -16.71
C VAL A 200 22.52 3.87 -16.09
N SER A 201 22.49 5.18 -15.77
CA SER A 201 23.61 5.84 -15.10
C SER A 201 23.86 5.24 -13.71
N LEU A 202 22.82 5.06 -12.91
CA LEU A 202 22.89 4.43 -11.59
C LEU A 202 23.39 2.99 -11.70
N LEU A 203 22.80 2.20 -12.60
CA LEU A 203 23.19 0.79 -12.78
C LEU A 203 24.67 0.66 -13.19
N ARG A 204 25.19 1.58 -14.02
CA ARG A 204 26.59 1.63 -14.40
C ARG A 204 27.51 1.96 -13.23
N GLU A 205 27.15 2.92 -12.39
CA GLU A 205 27.90 3.24 -11.18
C GLU A 205 27.99 2.05 -10.21
N LEU A 206 26.90 1.25 -10.14
CA LEU A 206 26.84 0.03 -9.35
C LEU A 206 27.50 -1.20 -10.02
N ARG A 207 27.92 -1.10 -11.29
CA ARG A 207 28.36 -2.23 -12.13
C ARG A 207 27.33 -3.36 -12.19
N PHE A 208 26.07 -2.96 -12.40
CA PHE A 208 24.92 -3.86 -12.35
C PHE A 208 24.02 -3.74 -13.58
N GLU A 209 24.57 -3.33 -14.73
CA GLU A 209 23.82 -3.11 -15.98
C GLU A 209 23.18 -4.40 -16.50
N GLU A 210 23.73 -5.57 -16.19
CA GLU A 210 23.19 -6.87 -16.58
C GLU A 210 21.81 -7.18 -16.03
N ILE A 211 21.34 -6.46 -15.02
CA ILE A 211 19.98 -6.63 -14.49
C ILE A 211 18.92 -6.28 -15.53
N LEU A 212 19.23 -5.39 -16.48
CA LEU A 212 18.33 -4.99 -17.56
C LEU A 212 17.99 -6.18 -18.48
N ASP A 213 18.89 -7.16 -18.61
CA ASP A 213 18.61 -8.39 -19.36
C ASP A 213 17.79 -9.41 -18.57
N LYS A 214 17.67 -9.21 -17.25
CA LYS A 214 16.87 -10.05 -16.36
C LYS A 214 15.51 -9.44 -16.01
N TRP A 215 15.18 -8.28 -16.53
CA TRP A 215 13.84 -7.71 -16.43
C TRP A 215 13.03 -7.99 -17.71
N PRO A 216 11.70 -8.24 -17.59
CA PRO A 216 10.86 -8.32 -18.77
C PRO A 216 10.94 -7.03 -19.59
N ARG A 217 11.13 -7.18 -20.92
CA ARG A 217 11.42 -6.02 -21.79
C ARG A 217 10.19 -5.17 -22.11
N GLU A 218 9.03 -5.79 -22.11
CA GLU A 218 7.76 -5.11 -22.43
C GLU A 218 7.21 -4.45 -21.16
N LEU A 219 7.00 -3.13 -21.21
CA LEU A 219 6.36 -2.36 -20.14
C LEU A 219 4.93 -2.05 -20.56
N LEU A 220 3.97 -2.35 -19.68
CA LEU A 220 2.57 -2.08 -19.90
C LEU A 220 2.02 -1.20 -18.75
N ALA A 221 1.34 -0.13 -19.10
CA ALA A 221 0.61 0.70 -18.13
C ALA A 221 -0.58 -0.08 -17.58
N VAL A 222 -1.04 0.31 -16.40
CA VAL A 222 -2.28 -0.23 -15.82
C VAL A 222 -3.44 0.00 -16.79
N GLY A 223 -4.31 -0.98 -16.94
CA GLY A 223 -5.40 -0.95 -17.92
C GLY A 223 -5.01 -1.36 -19.34
N GLN A 224 -3.74 -1.59 -19.66
CA GLN A 224 -3.38 -2.12 -20.98
C GLN A 224 -3.58 -3.65 -21.06
N PRO A 225 -4.05 -4.18 -22.22
CA PRO A 225 -4.20 -5.63 -22.41
C PRO A 225 -2.83 -6.33 -22.40
N VAL A 226 -2.68 -7.34 -21.54
CA VAL A 226 -1.52 -8.22 -21.52
C VAL A 226 -1.67 -9.33 -22.57
N GLY A 227 -2.83 -9.94 -22.63
CA GLY A 227 -3.13 -11.10 -23.47
C GLY A 227 -4.43 -11.76 -23.02
N GLU A 228 -4.54 -13.04 -23.30
CA GLU A 228 -5.72 -13.83 -22.98
C GLU A 228 -5.39 -14.91 -21.93
N LEU A 229 -6.39 -15.26 -21.14
CA LEU A 229 -6.30 -16.36 -20.18
C LEU A 229 -6.02 -17.67 -20.91
N THR A 230 -4.91 -18.32 -20.56
CA THR A 230 -4.50 -19.58 -21.18
C THR A 230 -5.44 -20.73 -20.79
N LYS A 231 -5.47 -21.80 -21.60
CA LYS A 231 -6.26 -23.01 -21.28
C LYS A 231 -5.91 -23.62 -19.93
N HIS A 232 -4.62 -23.60 -19.58
CA HIS A 232 -4.14 -24.14 -18.30
C HIS A 232 -4.60 -23.30 -17.12
N ALA A 233 -4.41 -21.99 -17.19
CA ALA A 233 -4.86 -21.07 -16.15
C ALA A 233 -6.40 -21.08 -16.00
N ALA A 234 -7.13 -21.13 -17.11
CA ALA A 234 -8.59 -21.24 -17.10
C ALA A 234 -9.07 -22.51 -16.38
N TYR A 235 -8.46 -23.65 -16.67
CA TYR A 235 -8.76 -24.90 -15.96
C TYR A 235 -8.48 -24.78 -14.48
N ASP A 236 -7.34 -24.24 -14.10
CA ASP A 236 -6.93 -24.05 -12.69
C ASP A 236 -7.89 -23.14 -11.91
N LEU A 237 -8.38 -22.06 -12.56
CA LEU A 237 -9.24 -21.07 -11.94
C LEU A 237 -10.75 -21.38 -12.02
N GLY A 238 -11.14 -22.42 -12.78
CA GLY A 238 -12.56 -22.70 -13.04
C GLY A 238 -13.24 -21.71 -14.00
N LEU A 239 -12.44 -21.11 -14.91
CA LEU A 239 -12.87 -20.14 -15.92
C LEU A 239 -12.80 -20.73 -17.32
N ILE A 240 -13.21 -19.94 -18.33
CA ILE A 240 -13.02 -20.28 -19.73
C ILE A 240 -11.73 -19.65 -20.28
N PRO A 241 -11.03 -20.30 -21.23
CA PRO A 241 -9.87 -19.70 -21.89
C PRO A 241 -10.29 -18.53 -22.81
N GLY A 242 -9.36 -17.61 -23.05
CA GLY A 242 -9.59 -16.48 -23.94
C GLY A 242 -10.15 -15.23 -23.26
N ILE A 243 -10.45 -15.26 -21.96
CA ILE A 243 -10.82 -14.05 -21.22
C ILE A 243 -9.65 -13.06 -21.25
N PRO A 244 -9.85 -11.79 -21.64
CA PRO A 244 -8.83 -10.77 -21.60
C PRO A 244 -8.20 -10.60 -20.22
N VAL A 245 -6.87 -10.59 -20.15
CA VAL A 245 -6.09 -10.28 -18.94
C VAL A 245 -5.49 -8.90 -19.10
N ILE A 246 -5.85 -8.01 -18.19
CA ILE A 246 -5.49 -6.59 -18.22
C ILE A 246 -4.39 -6.33 -17.19
N GLN A 247 -3.43 -5.49 -17.54
CA GLN A 247 -2.34 -5.10 -16.66
C GLN A 247 -2.86 -4.34 -15.45
N GLY A 248 -2.62 -4.88 -14.27
CA GLY A 248 -2.76 -4.20 -13.00
C GLY A 248 -1.43 -3.60 -12.52
N GLY A 249 -1.33 -3.32 -11.24
CA GLY A 249 -0.15 -2.70 -10.66
C GLY A 249 0.03 -3.03 -9.17
N ILE A 250 0.55 -2.09 -8.44
CA ILE A 250 0.72 -2.17 -6.99
C ILE A 250 -0.65 -2.07 -6.31
N ASP A 251 -0.91 -2.91 -5.32
CA ASP A 251 -2.16 -3.00 -4.58
C ASP A 251 -2.61 -1.67 -3.93
N ALA A 252 -1.67 -0.90 -3.37
CA ALA A 252 -1.95 0.43 -2.81
C ALA A 252 -2.43 1.43 -3.86
N TYR A 253 -1.88 1.38 -5.09
CA TYR A 253 -2.34 2.24 -6.19
C TYR A 253 -3.66 1.76 -6.79
N ALA A 254 -3.91 0.45 -6.78
CA ALA A 254 -5.24 -0.07 -7.07
C ALA A 254 -6.25 0.41 -6.01
N ALA A 255 -5.90 0.41 -4.71
CA ALA A 255 -6.74 0.98 -3.66
C ALA A 255 -7.03 2.47 -3.88
N MET A 256 -6.04 3.26 -4.31
CA MET A 256 -6.22 4.65 -4.67
C MET A 256 -7.29 4.83 -5.76
N VAL A 257 -7.27 3.99 -6.80
CA VAL A 257 -8.28 3.98 -7.87
C VAL A 257 -9.65 3.52 -7.34
N GLY A 258 -9.69 2.48 -6.51
CA GLY A 258 -10.92 2.00 -5.85
C GLY A 258 -11.51 3.00 -4.84
N LEU A 259 -10.77 4.04 -4.48
CA LEU A 259 -11.20 5.19 -3.67
C LEU A 259 -11.61 6.41 -4.52
N ASP A 260 -11.58 6.34 -5.85
CA ASP A 260 -11.79 7.49 -6.76
C ASP A 260 -10.77 8.63 -6.56
N VAL A 261 -9.57 8.30 -6.07
CA VAL A 261 -8.47 9.27 -5.97
C VAL A 261 -7.68 9.24 -7.28
N VAL A 262 -8.32 9.74 -8.33
CA VAL A 262 -7.81 9.82 -9.71
C VAL A 262 -7.78 11.27 -10.23
N HIS A 263 -8.15 12.21 -9.36
CA HIS A 263 -8.20 13.64 -9.65
C HIS A 263 -7.21 14.39 -8.75
N PRO A 264 -6.67 15.53 -9.24
CA PRO A 264 -5.80 16.38 -8.43
C PRO A 264 -6.45 16.85 -7.12
N GLN A 265 -5.64 17.13 -6.10
CA GLN A 265 -6.03 17.60 -4.77
C GLN A 265 -6.78 16.58 -3.90
N ARG A 266 -7.00 15.35 -4.38
CA ARG A 266 -7.47 14.23 -3.57
C ARG A 266 -6.31 13.42 -3.01
N LEU A 267 -6.51 12.88 -1.81
CA LEU A 267 -5.56 11.98 -1.15
C LEU A 267 -6.25 10.68 -0.77
N ALA A 268 -5.65 9.56 -1.14
CA ALA A 268 -5.98 8.25 -0.62
C ALA A 268 -5.22 8.00 0.68
N LEU A 269 -5.95 7.70 1.75
CA LEU A 269 -5.44 7.35 3.07
C LEU A 269 -5.76 5.88 3.34
N VAL A 270 -4.80 5.01 3.05
CA VAL A 270 -4.97 3.56 3.24
C VAL A 270 -4.38 3.17 4.58
N ILE A 271 -5.25 2.94 5.57
CA ILE A 271 -4.89 2.72 6.97
C ILE A 271 -4.87 1.22 7.28
N GLY A 272 -3.70 0.65 7.27
CA GLY A 272 -3.41 -0.72 7.68
C GLY A 272 -2.57 -0.78 8.96
N PRO A 273 -1.71 -1.79 9.15
CA PRO A 273 -0.65 -1.80 10.16
C PRO A 273 0.28 -0.58 10.04
N SER A 274 0.60 -0.20 8.82
CA SER A 274 1.18 1.08 8.39
C SER A 274 0.13 1.89 7.64
N THR A 275 0.40 3.16 7.33
CA THR A 275 -0.49 3.99 6.52
C THR A 275 0.22 4.49 5.28
N CYS A 276 -0.43 4.32 4.12
CA CYS A 276 0.00 4.90 2.85
C CYS A 276 -0.84 6.14 2.52
N HIS A 277 -0.16 7.17 2.01
CA HIS A 277 -0.73 8.46 1.60
C HIS A 277 -0.39 8.65 0.14
N MET A 278 -1.37 8.57 -0.75
CA MET A 278 -1.16 8.73 -2.18
C MET A 278 -2.01 9.86 -2.71
N ALA A 279 -1.38 10.77 -3.44
CA ALA A 279 -2.05 11.94 -3.99
C ALA A 279 -1.74 12.12 -5.47
N VAL A 280 -2.69 12.70 -6.21
CA VAL A 280 -2.59 12.98 -7.63
C VAL A 280 -2.31 14.47 -7.84
N SER A 281 -1.31 14.79 -8.67
CA SER A 281 -0.90 16.15 -8.99
C SER A 281 -0.82 16.39 -10.49
N GLU A 282 -1.14 17.61 -10.96
CA GLU A 282 -0.95 18.04 -12.34
C GLU A 282 0.53 18.36 -12.65
N HIS A 283 1.31 18.65 -11.61
CA HIS A 283 2.69 19.10 -11.73
C HIS A 283 3.62 18.23 -10.88
N PRO A 284 4.92 18.10 -11.26
CA PRO A 284 5.89 17.41 -10.44
C PRO A 284 6.19 18.20 -9.15
N ILE A 285 5.89 17.61 -8.00
CA ILE A 285 6.19 18.18 -6.68
C ILE A 285 7.28 17.32 -6.04
N PHE A 286 8.45 17.89 -5.84
CA PHE A 286 9.56 17.26 -5.16
C PHE A 286 9.58 17.71 -3.71
N SER A 287 9.19 16.83 -2.81
CA SER A 287 9.18 17.06 -1.36
C SER A 287 10.13 16.11 -0.67
N SER A 288 10.92 16.63 0.26
CA SER A 288 11.83 15.79 1.04
C SER A 288 11.06 14.72 1.82
N GLY A 289 11.52 13.47 1.72
CA GLY A 289 10.88 12.34 2.41
C GLY A 289 9.51 11.91 1.85
N ILE A 290 9.09 12.48 0.71
CA ILE A 290 7.93 12.03 -0.06
C ILE A 290 8.45 11.34 -1.32
N TRP A 291 7.96 10.16 -1.61
CA TRP A 291 8.29 9.41 -2.80
C TRP A 291 7.54 9.93 -4.03
N GLY A 292 8.17 9.88 -5.16
CA GLY A 292 7.73 10.52 -6.39
C GLY A 292 8.44 11.87 -6.60
N PRO A 293 7.92 12.75 -7.48
CA PRO A 293 6.67 12.57 -8.24
C PRO A 293 6.81 11.50 -9.34
N TYR A 294 5.82 10.63 -9.46
CA TYR A 294 5.79 9.52 -10.39
C TYR A 294 4.89 9.83 -11.58
N TYR A 295 5.50 10.11 -12.75
CA TYR A 295 4.78 10.50 -13.95
C TYR A 295 4.07 9.32 -14.61
N GLU A 296 2.76 9.44 -14.84
CA GLU A 296 1.92 8.44 -15.50
C GLU A 296 1.97 7.03 -14.86
N ALA A 297 2.30 6.97 -13.57
CA ALA A 297 2.37 5.67 -12.90
C ALA A 297 1.01 4.95 -12.86
N VAL A 298 -0.10 5.70 -12.83
CA VAL A 298 -1.47 5.15 -12.85
C VAL A 298 -2.35 5.92 -13.84
N ILE A 299 -2.36 7.24 -13.76
CA ILE A 299 -3.25 8.10 -14.55
C ILE A 299 -2.44 8.79 -15.63
N PRO A 300 -2.77 8.61 -16.93
CA PRO A 300 -2.08 9.28 -18.01
C PRO A 300 -2.06 10.81 -17.83
N GLY A 301 -0.89 11.41 -18.06
CA GLY A 301 -0.69 12.87 -17.98
C GLY A 301 -0.58 13.44 -16.56
N LEU A 302 -0.71 12.64 -15.50
CA LEU A 302 -0.68 13.08 -14.12
C LEU A 302 0.50 12.47 -13.34
N TRP A 303 0.83 13.14 -12.23
CA TRP A 303 1.88 12.74 -11.30
C TRP A 303 1.28 12.15 -10.03
N ILE A 304 1.96 11.18 -9.45
CA ILE A 304 1.58 10.59 -8.15
C ILE A 304 2.65 10.93 -7.11
N LEU A 305 2.20 11.34 -5.94
CA LEU A 305 3.01 11.56 -4.75
C LEU A 305 2.67 10.48 -3.72
N GLU A 306 3.68 9.92 -3.06
CA GLU A 306 3.49 8.85 -2.09
C GLU A 306 4.23 9.18 -0.78
N GLY A 307 3.50 9.27 0.31
CA GLY A 307 4.02 9.32 1.66
C GLY A 307 3.61 8.11 2.48
N GLY A 308 4.20 7.92 3.65
CA GLY A 308 3.82 6.80 4.50
C GLY A 308 4.27 6.95 5.94
N GLN A 309 3.51 6.29 6.83
CA GLN A 309 3.87 6.08 8.24
C GLN A 309 4.15 4.59 8.44
N SER A 310 5.31 4.26 9.01
CA SER A 310 5.76 2.86 9.17
C SER A 310 4.90 2.07 10.16
N SER A 311 4.30 2.75 11.13
CA SER A 311 3.44 2.13 12.14
C SER A 311 2.30 3.07 12.51
N THR A 312 1.06 2.57 12.41
CA THR A 312 -0.16 3.28 12.79
C THR A 312 -1.15 2.30 13.41
N GLY A 313 -1.88 1.52 12.62
CA GLY A 313 -2.73 0.45 13.15
C GLY A 313 -1.95 -0.59 13.99
N SER A 314 -0.67 -0.81 13.69
CA SER A 314 0.20 -1.66 14.49
C SER A 314 0.43 -1.13 15.91
N ILE A 315 0.50 0.20 16.11
CA ILE A 315 0.61 0.80 17.45
C ILE A 315 -0.70 0.57 18.22
N ILE A 316 -1.83 0.70 17.56
CA ILE A 316 -3.15 0.46 18.16
C ILE A 316 -3.29 -1.01 18.59
N LYS A 317 -2.87 -1.93 17.70
CA LYS A 317 -2.82 -3.36 18.02
C LYS A 317 -1.89 -3.63 19.20
N TRP A 318 -0.68 -3.06 19.19
CA TRP A 318 0.26 -3.17 20.31
C TRP A 318 -0.34 -2.66 21.62
N PHE A 319 -1.06 -1.52 21.59
CA PHE A 319 -1.75 -1.02 22.77
C PHE A 319 -2.84 -2.00 23.24
N GLY A 320 -3.65 -2.53 22.34
CA GLY A 320 -4.68 -3.52 22.64
C GLY A 320 -4.10 -4.74 23.36
N GLU A 321 -3.02 -5.30 22.83
CA GLU A 321 -2.37 -6.49 23.39
C GLU A 321 -1.73 -6.26 24.76
N ASN A 322 -1.16 -5.07 25.01
CA ASN A 322 -0.36 -4.81 26.22
C ASN A 322 -1.12 -4.04 27.32
N PHE A 323 -2.16 -3.26 26.98
CA PHE A 323 -2.84 -2.37 27.94
C PHE A 323 -4.37 -2.55 27.96
N ALA A 324 -4.96 -3.23 26.98
CA ALA A 324 -6.40 -3.44 26.85
C ALA A 324 -6.74 -4.87 26.41
N SER A 325 -5.94 -5.86 26.86
CA SER A 325 -6.10 -7.27 26.45
C SER A 325 -7.44 -7.88 26.87
N GLU A 326 -8.03 -7.44 27.97
CA GLU A 326 -9.33 -7.89 28.44
C GLU A 326 -10.44 -7.39 27.50
N GLU A 327 -10.47 -6.10 27.18
CA GLU A 327 -11.44 -5.49 26.28
C GLU A 327 -11.30 -6.06 24.84
N CYS A 328 -10.07 -6.32 24.40
CA CYS A 328 -9.83 -6.96 23.10
C CYS A 328 -10.36 -8.41 23.06
N ARG A 329 -10.19 -9.16 24.16
CA ARG A 329 -10.72 -10.51 24.26
C ARG A 329 -12.25 -10.51 24.28
N GLU A 330 -12.86 -9.65 25.09
CA GLU A 330 -14.33 -9.51 25.15
C GLU A 330 -14.92 -9.15 23.79
N ALA A 331 -14.29 -8.21 23.05
CA ALA A 331 -14.70 -7.85 21.71
C ALA A 331 -14.63 -9.06 20.76
N CYS A 332 -13.53 -9.84 20.81
CA CYS A 332 -13.36 -11.04 20.00
C CYS A 332 -14.43 -12.12 20.31
N GLU A 333 -14.77 -12.32 21.60
CA GLU A 333 -15.79 -13.29 22.03
C GLU A 333 -17.18 -12.98 21.47
N VAL A 334 -17.51 -11.69 21.29
CA VAL A 334 -18.80 -11.26 20.74
C VAL A 334 -18.75 -10.96 19.24
N GLY A 335 -17.60 -11.18 18.58
CA GLY A 335 -17.41 -10.89 17.16
C GLY A 335 -17.42 -9.41 16.80
N GLU A 336 -17.05 -8.53 17.76
CA GLU A 336 -16.96 -7.09 17.52
C GLU A 336 -15.58 -6.73 16.93
N ASP A 337 -15.57 -5.75 16.04
CA ASP A 337 -14.31 -5.24 15.49
C ASP A 337 -13.44 -4.57 16.57
N LEU A 338 -12.14 -4.87 16.56
CA LEU A 338 -11.17 -4.37 17.54
C LEU A 338 -11.15 -2.83 17.61
N PHE A 339 -11.19 -2.16 16.46
CA PHE A 339 -11.14 -0.70 16.43
C PHE A 339 -12.39 -0.07 17.05
N VAL A 340 -13.58 -0.69 16.83
CA VAL A 340 -14.83 -0.24 17.44
C VAL A 340 -14.79 -0.38 18.98
N ALA A 341 -14.23 -1.49 19.47
CA ALA A 341 -14.06 -1.70 20.92
C ALA A 341 -13.11 -0.68 21.54
N LEU A 342 -11.98 -0.42 20.89
CA LEU A 342 -10.99 0.56 21.37
C LEU A 342 -11.48 2.02 21.26
N ASP A 343 -12.32 2.33 20.26
CA ASP A 343 -12.97 3.65 20.15
C ASP A 343 -13.74 4.02 21.42
N ARG A 344 -14.45 3.07 22.04
CA ARG A 344 -15.18 3.32 23.29
C ARG A 344 -14.28 3.71 24.46
N ILE A 345 -13.06 3.22 24.48
CA ILE A 345 -12.05 3.59 25.50
C ILE A 345 -11.53 5.00 25.21
N ALA A 346 -11.09 5.26 23.97
CA ALA A 346 -10.50 6.53 23.59
C ALA A 346 -11.52 7.70 23.62
N ALA A 347 -12.81 7.43 23.36
CA ALA A 347 -13.87 8.41 23.35
C ALA A 347 -14.17 9.00 24.75
N GLN A 348 -13.69 8.37 25.82
CA GLN A 348 -13.86 8.88 27.19
C GLN A 348 -13.01 10.13 27.47
N VAL A 349 -12.06 10.44 26.57
CA VAL A 349 -11.07 11.51 26.75
C VAL A 349 -11.25 12.58 25.69
N SER A 350 -11.20 13.83 26.11
CA SER A 350 -11.33 15.01 25.26
C SER A 350 -10.12 15.19 24.31
N PRO A 351 -10.27 15.98 23.22
CA PRO A 351 -9.16 16.34 22.35
C PRO A 351 -7.96 16.91 23.09
N GLY A 352 -6.75 16.43 22.74
CA GLY A 352 -5.49 16.79 23.39
C GLY A 352 -5.09 15.88 24.55
N ALA A 353 -5.88 14.84 24.84
CA ALA A 353 -5.57 13.77 25.83
C ALA A 353 -5.03 14.32 27.17
N ASP A 354 -5.60 15.43 27.67
CA ASP A 354 -5.20 16.17 28.87
C ASP A 354 -3.70 16.51 28.94
N GLY A 355 -3.09 16.77 27.77
CA GLY A 355 -1.68 17.15 27.63
C GLY A 355 -0.72 16.00 27.35
N LEU A 356 -1.22 14.78 27.17
CA LEU A 356 -0.40 13.64 26.80
C LEU A 356 -0.10 13.66 25.30
N ILE A 357 1.16 13.56 24.92
CA ILE A 357 1.60 13.55 23.53
C ILE A 357 2.31 12.25 23.20
N VAL A 358 1.97 11.67 22.04
CA VAL A 358 2.60 10.49 21.48
C VAL A 358 3.30 10.84 20.18
N ILE A 359 4.58 10.46 20.05
CA ILE A 359 5.30 10.41 18.78
C ILE A 359 5.13 8.99 18.23
N ASP A 360 4.51 8.86 17.07
CA ASP A 360 4.11 7.59 16.45
C ASP A 360 5.26 6.81 15.76
N TYR A 361 6.51 7.20 15.95
CA TYR A 361 7.68 6.61 15.25
C TYR A 361 8.15 5.28 15.86
N PHE A 362 7.21 4.38 16.21
CA PHE A 362 7.53 3.11 16.88
C PHE A 362 8.42 2.19 16.01
N GLN A 363 8.38 2.36 14.68
CA GLN A 363 9.25 1.67 13.71
C GLN A 363 9.98 2.66 12.81
N GLY A 364 10.53 3.73 13.39
CA GLY A 364 11.13 4.82 12.63
C GLY A 364 10.10 5.75 11.98
N ASN A 365 10.60 6.79 11.33
CA ASN A 365 9.79 7.70 10.52
C ASN A 365 10.10 7.48 9.04
N ARG A 366 9.07 7.12 8.24
CA ARG A 366 9.19 6.99 6.79
C ARG A 366 9.08 8.36 6.13
N SER A 367 7.99 9.07 6.39
CA SER A 367 7.73 10.41 5.87
C SER A 367 7.41 11.36 7.02
N PRO A 368 7.90 12.62 7.00
CA PRO A 368 8.76 13.21 5.96
C PRO A 368 10.27 13.12 6.26
N TYR A 369 10.70 12.54 7.38
CA TYR A 369 12.09 12.66 7.82
C TYR A 369 13.01 11.54 7.31
N GLN A 370 12.45 10.40 6.86
CA GLN A 370 13.20 9.21 6.44
C GLN A 370 14.22 8.76 7.49
N ASP A 371 13.79 8.75 8.77
CA ASP A 371 14.63 8.46 9.92
C ASP A 371 14.34 7.07 10.50
N PRO A 372 15.10 6.03 10.14
CA PRO A 372 14.92 4.68 10.66
C PRO A 372 15.36 4.53 12.12
N LEU A 373 16.14 5.48 12.65
CA LEU A 373 16.61 5.47 14.03
C LEU A 373 15.67 6.18 14.99
N ALA A 374 14.66 6.92 14.49
CA ALA A 374 13.61 7.50 15.30
C ALA A 374 12.84 6.41 16.07
N ARG A 375 12.34 6.74 17.24
CA ARG A 375 11.55 5.84 18.10
C ARG A 375 10.30 6.54 18.60
N GLY A 376 9.27 5.75 18.91
CA GLY A 376 8.08 6.22 19.59
C GLY A 376 8.39 6.80 20.96
N ALA A 377 7.66 7.83 21.35
CA ALA A 377 7.76 8.43 22.68
C ALA A 377 6.38 8.82 23.19
N ILE A 378 6.20 8.69 24.50
CA ILE A 378 5.00 9.13 25.23
C ILE A 378 5.47 10.07 26.33
N TRP A 379 5.01 11.31 26.32
CA TRP A 379 5.39 12.28 27.33
C TRP A 379 4.22 13.15 27.79
N GLY A 380 4.34 13.79 28.95
CA GLY A 380 3.29 14.57 29.56
C GLY A 380 2.47 13.80 30.63
N LEU A 381 2.89 12.56 30.97
CA LEU A 381 2.20 11.72 31.96
C LEU A 381 2.09 12.40 33.32
N SER A 382 0.90 12.31 33.92
CA SER A 382 0.61 12.65 35.31
C SER A 382 -0.16 11.50 35.96
N LEU A 383 -0.36 11.56 37.27
CA LEU A 383 -1.10 10.54 38.03
C LEU A 383 -2.60 10.48 37.70
N SER A 384 -3.14 11.48 37.00
CA SER A 384 -4.54 11.50 36.56
C SER A 384 -4.76 10.73 35.26
N HIS A 385 -3.71 10.44 34.48
CA HIS A 385 -3.83 9.76 33.20
C HIS A 385 -4.13 8.27 33.39
N THR A 386 -5.00 7.77 32.54
CA THR A 386 -5.43 6.37 32.46
C THR A 386 -5.08 5.77 31.11
N LYS A 387 -5.33 4.46 30.93
CA LYS A 387 -5.17 3.81 29.62
C LYS A 387 -5.98 4.49 28.49
N ALA A 388 -7.13 5.09 28.82
CA ALA A 388 -7.94 5.83 27.86
C ALA A 388 -7.21 7.06 27.31
N HIS A 389 -6.49 7.79 28.15
CA HIS A 389 -5.67 8.94 27.72
C HIS A 389 -4.51 8.49 26.83
N VAL A 390 -3.84 7.38 27.16
CA VAL A 390 -2.76 6.84 26.33
C VAL A 390 -3.27 6.43 24.95
N LEU A 391 -4.40 5.73 24.88
CA LEU A 391 -5.00 5.33 23.59
C LEU A 391 -5.45 6.54 22.78
N ARG A 392 -6.08 7.52 23.44
CA ARG A 392 -6.46 8.78 22.79
C ARG A 392 -5.25 9.50 22.20
N ALA A 393 -4.17 9.63 22.97
CA ALA A 393 -2.93 10.25 22.50
C ALA A 393 -2.25 9.45 21.37
N ILE A 394 -2.38 8.12 21.33
CA ILE A 394 -1.91 7.29 20.21
C ILE A 394 -2.71 7.61 18.94
N TYR A 395 -4.03 7.70 19.03
CA TYR A 395 -4.87 8.09 17.89
C TYR A 395 -4.51 9.46 17.36
N GLU A 396 -4.31 10.42 18.25
CA GLU A 396 -3.92 11.79 17.90
C GLU A 396 -2.50 11.85 17.32
N GLY A 397 -1.53 11.11 17.89
CA GLY A 397 -0.16 11.04 17.40
C GLY A 397 -0.07 10.53 15.98
N ALA A 398 -0.76 9.42 15.66
CA ALA A 398 -0.82 8.90 14.30
C ALA A 398 -1.49 9.88 13.33
N ALA A 399 -2.55 10.57 13.76
CA ALA A 399 -3.22 11.59 12.95
C ALA A 399 -2.35 12.85 12.77
N PHE A 400 -1.55 13.24 13.76
CA PHE A 400 -0.53 14.30 13.62
C PHE A 400 0.54 13.91 12.60
N GLY A 401 0.96 12.64 12.56
CA GLY A 401 1.89 12.14 11.55
C GLY A 401 1.33 12.27 10.14
N THR A 402 0.06 11.86 9.92
CA THR A 402 -0.66 12.11 8.66
C THR A 402 -0.67 13.61 8.32
N TYR A 403 -1.10 14.45 9.25
CA TYR A 403 -1.16 15.91 9.03
C TYR A 403 0.22 16.50 8.73
N HIS A 404 1.28 15.95 9.33
CA HIS A 404 2.64 16.40 9.06
C HIS A 404 3.08 16.12 7.61
N ILE A 405 2.68 14.98 7.04
CA ILE A 405 2.86 14.67 5.62
C ILE A 405 2.11 15.68 4.75
N LEU A 406 0.83 15.97 5.06
CA LEU A 406 0.04 16.95 4.33
C LEU A 406 0.65 18.36 4.39
N GLN A 407 1.14 18.79 5.55
CA GLN A 407 1.81 20.08 5.72
C GLN A 407 3.15 20.15 4.96
N THR A 408 3.84 19.03 4.82
CA THR A 408 5.08 18.95 4.03
C THR A 408 4.76 19.15 2.55
N LEU A 409 3.74 18.47 2.03
CA LEU A 409 3.27 18.66 0.66
C LEU A 409 2.78 20.10 0.41
N ALA A 410 2.04 20.70 1.35
CA ALA A 410 1.52 22.05 1.23
C ALA A 410 2.63 23.12 1.15
N LYS A 411 3.72 22.95 1.90
CA LYS A 411 4.91 23.84 1.81
C LYS A 411 5.54 23.84 0.43
N ASP A 412 5.46 22.71 -0.29
CA ASP A 412 6.02 22.56 -1.63
C ASP A 412 4.98 22.81 -2.73
N GLY A 413 3.82 23.39 -2.36
CA GLY A 413 2.81 23.89 -3.28
C GLY A 413 1.70 22.90 -3.64
N PHE A 414 1.55 21.80 -2.89
CA PHE A 414 0.46 20.87 -3.11
C PHE A 414 -0.48 20.80 -1.89
N GLU A 415 -1.69 21.35 -2.05
CA GLU A 415 -2.74 21.34 -1.02
C GLU A 415 -3.76 20.22 -1.29
N VAL A 416 -3.98 19.39 -0.27
CA VAL A 416 -5.04 18.36 -0.26
C VAL A 416 -6.36 19.00 0.16
N GLN A 417 -7.42 18.77 -0.61
CA GLN A 417 -8.77 19.29 -0.32
C GLN A 417 -9.74 18.19 0.17
N GLU A 418 -9.54 16.97 -0.26
CA GLU A 418 -10.38 15.82 0.07
C GLU A 418 -9.52 14.61 0.42
N VAL A 419 -9.88 13.90 1.48
CA VAL A 419 -9.24 12.64 1.87
C VAL A 419 -10.24 11.50 1.69
N TYR A 420 -9.84 10.44 1.04
CA TYR A 420 -10.60 9.20 0.89
C TYR A 420 -9.90 8.10 1.68
N ALA A 421 -10.57 7.50 2.65
CA ALA A 421 -9.98 6.55 3.57
C ALA A 421 -10.46 5.12 3.34
N SER A 422 -9.54 4.16 3.46
CA SER A 422 -9.83 2.71 3.46
C SER A 422 -8.86 1.93 4.35
N GLY A 423 -9.03 0.61 4.36
CA GLY A 423 -8.25 -0.30 5.18
C GLY A 423 -8.84 -0.50 6.57
N SER A 424 -8.24 -1.41 7.36
CA SER A 424 -8.80 -1.82 8.65
C SER A 424 -8.98 -0.67 9.66
N GLY A 425 -8.08 0.32 9.65
CA GLY A 425 -8.17 1.50 10.53
C GLY A 425 -9.32 2.43 10.18
N ALA A 426 -9.84 2.39 8.95
CA ALA A 426 -10.99 3.19 8.53
C ALA A 426 -12.31 2.71 9.18
N ARG A 427 -12.33 1.57 9.87
CA ARG A 427 -13.46 1.11 10.68
C ARG A 427 -13.62 1.90 11.98
N SER A 428 -12.55 2.53 12.48
CA SER A 428 -12.61 3.43 13.63
C SER A 428 -13.19 4.79 13.23
N LYS A 429 -14.45 5.03 13.56
CA LYS A 429 -15.09 6.32 13.29
C LYS A 429 -14.47 7.45 14.10
N LEU A 430 -14.06 7.16 15.35
CA LEU A 430 -13.39 8.13 16.20
C LEU A 430 -12.03 8.54 15.63
N TRP A 431 -11.24 7.56 15.18
CA TRP A 431 -9.92 7.87 14.64
C TRP A 431 -9.99 8.66 13.33
N LEU A 432 -10.93 8.32 12.46
CA LEU A 432 -11.21 9.12 11.25
C LEU A 432 -11.68 10.54 11.59
N GLN A 433 -12.54 10.71 12.62
CA GLN A 433 -12.94 12.05 13.08
C GLN A 433 -11.72 12.84 13.60
N ILE A 434 -10.81 12.21 14.34
CA ILE A 434 -9.58 12.83 14.80
C ILE A 434 -8.70 13.28 13.63
N HIS A 435 -8.55 12.45 12.59
CA HIS A 435 -7.84 12.82 11.37
C HIS A 435 -8.48 14.02 10.67
N ALA A 436 -9.81 14.01 10.50
CA ALA A 436 -10.53 15.11 9.89
C ALA A 436 -10.36 16.42 10.69
N ASP A 437 -10.51 16.34 12.02
CA ASP A 437 -10.40 17.48 12.94
C ASP A 437 -8.98 18.08 12.93
N ILE A 438 -7.95 17.23 12.97
CA ILE A 438 -6.54 17.67 12.95
C ILE A 438 -6.19 18.30 11.60
N ALA A 439 -6.55 17.66 10.50
CA ALA A 439 -6.23 18.15 9.16
C ALA A 439 -7.11 19.33 8.73
N ASN A 440 -8.28 19.50 9.30
CA ASN A 440 -9.35 20.40 8.86
C ASN A 440 -9.79 20.12 7.41
N ILE A 441 -9.83 18.84 7.04
CA ILE A 441 -10.17 18.36 5.69
C ILE A 441 -11.25 17.28 5.84
N PRO A 442 -12.30 17.26 4.99
CA PRO A 442 -13.30 16.21 5.03
C PRO A 442 -12.72 14.86 4.61
N ILE A 443 -13.20 13.78 5.26
CA ILE A 443 -12.84 12.41 4.92
C ILE A 443 -14.07 11.70 4.35
N TYR A 444 -13.86 11.03 3.22
CA TYR A 444 -14.87 10.25 2.51
C TYR A 444 -14.60 8.75 2.67
N LEU A 445 -15.67 7.97 2.78
CA LEU A 445 -15.64 6.51 2.81
C LEU A 445 -16.40 5.96 1.61
N THR A 446 -15.96 4.82 1.10
CA THR A 446 -16.60 4.13 -0.04
C THR A 446 -17.44 2.94 0.43
N THR A 447 -18.41 2.54 -0.41
CA THR A 447 -19.29 1.39 -0.12
C THR A 447 -18.52 0.08 -0.08
N VAL A 448 -17.47 -0.06 -0.93
CA VAL A 448 -16.61 -1.23 -0.97
C VAL A 448 -15.41 -0.98 -0.07
N GLU A 449 -15.25 -1.77 0.99
CA GLU A 449 -14.13 -1.67 1.93
C GLU A 449 -12.80 -2.15 1.29
N GLU A 450 -12.88 -3.22 0.49
CA GLU A 450 -11.72 -3.83 -0.19
C GLU A 450 -11.38 -3.07 -1.48
N THR A 451 -10.97 -1.82 -1.30
CA THR A 451 -10.78 -0.86 -2.39
C THR A 451 -9.71 -1.27 -3.39
N SER A 452 -8.68 -2.02 -2.97
CA SER A 452 -7.67 -2.56 -3.87
C SER A 452 -8.25 -3.58 -4.86
N VAL A 453 -9.20 -4.40 -4.41
CA VAL A 453 -9.86 -5.39 -5.28
C VAL A 453 -10.79 -4.70 -6.27
N LEU A 454 -11.56 -3.69 -5.81
CA LEU A 454 -12.39 -2.87 -6.69
C LEU A 454 -11.53 -2.11 -7.72
N GLY A 455 -10.45 -1.46 -7.30
CA GLY A 455 -9.55 -0.74 -8.21
C GLY A 455 -8.91 -1.67 -9.25
N THR A 456 -8.57 -2.90 -8.85
CA THR A 456 -8.08 -3.92 -9.79
C THR A 456 -9.15 -4.33 -10.79
N ALA A 457 -10.42 -4.47 -10.37
CA ALA A 457 -11.54 -4.72 -11.28
C ALA A 457 -11.83 -3.52 -12.18
N ILE A 458 -11.60 -2.28 -11.71
CA ILE A 458 -11.69 -1.06 -12.52
C ILE A 458 -10.65 -1.09 -13.66
N PHE A 459 -9.40 -1.53 -13.38
CA PHE A 459 -8.41 -1.73 -14.45
C PHE A 459 -8.89 -2.76 -15.49
N ALA A 460 -9.52 -3.86 -15.04
CA ALA A 460 -10.09 -4.86 -15.95
C ALA A 460 -11.19 -4.26 -16.82
N ALA A 461 -12.11 -3.49 -16.23
CA ALA A 461 -13.24 -2.87 -16.94
C ALA A 461 -12.78 -1.81 -17.95
N TYR A 462 -11.85 -0.94 -17.55
CA TYR A 462 -11.27 0.06 -18.44
C TYR A 462 -10.50 -0.57 -19.60
N GLY A 463 -9.59 -1.51 -19.29
CA GLY A 463 -8.71 -2.12 -20.29
C GLY A 463 -9.42 -3.04 -21.28
N SER A 464 -10.63 -3.49 -20.95
CA SER A 464 -11.50 -4.25 -21.88
C SER A 464 -12.46 -3.36 -22.70
N GLY A 465 -12.34 -2.01 -22.56
CA GLY A 465 -13.05 -1.06 -23.42
C GLY A 465 -14.48 -0.72 -22.97
N PHE A 466 -14.87 -1.03 -21.74
CA PHE A 466 -16.18 -0.63 -21.22
C PHE A 466 -16.24 0.82 -20.74
N PHE A 467 -15.08 1.44 -20.55
CA PHE A 467 -14.96 2.84 -20.15
C PHE A 467 -13.85 3.53 -20.96
N ASP A 468 -14.01 4.82 -21.21
CA ASP A 468 -13.05 5.61 -22.01
C ASP A 468 -11.79 5.97 -21.24
N SER A 469 -11.87 6.01 -19.90
CA SER A 469 -10.77 6.32 -19.01
C SER A 469 -10.92 5.64 -17.64
N ILE A 470 -9.82 5.58 -16.87
CA ILE A 470 -9.87 5.15 -15.47
C ILE A 470 -10.78 6.07 -14.65
N ALA A 471 -10.74 7.39 -14.90
CA ALA A 471 -11.60 8.36 -14.22
C ALA A 471 -13.09 8.16 -14.53
N ASP A 472 -13.44 7.82 -15.78
CA ASP A 472 -14.81 7.48 -16.13
C ASP A 472 -15.27 6.18 -15.46
N ALA A 473 -14.39 5.18 -15.38
CA ALA A 473 -14.67 3.93 -14.69
C ALA A 473 -14.87 4.15 -13.17
N THR A 474 -14.02 4.94 -12.51
CA THR A 474 -14.17 5.23 -11.07
C THR A 474 -15.46 5.98 -10.79
N LEU A 475 -15.83 6.96 -11.61
CA LEU A 475 -17.08 7.72 -11.47
C LEU A 475 -18.33 6.82 -11.48
N LYS A 476 -18.28 5.69 -12.18
CA LYS A 476 -19.40 4.74 -12.29
C LYS A 476 -19.35 3.63 -11.24
N MET A 477 -18.15 3.13 -10.93
CA MET A 477 -17.96 1.94 -10.11
C MET A 477 -17.69 2.25 -8.63
N VAL A 478 -17.17 3.43 -8.30
CA VAL A 478 -16.94 3.83 -6.91
C VAL A 478 -18.12 4.62 -6.37
N LYS A 479 -18.61 4.24 -5.18
CA LYS A 479 -19.73 4.90 -4.51
C LYS A 479 -19.30 5.35 -3.13
N VAL A 480 -19.54 6.63 -2.83
CA VAL A 480 -19.32 7.18 -1.48
C VAL A 480 -20.46 6.71 -0.57
N SER A 481 -20.10 6.08 0.56
CA SER A 481 -21.04 5.59 1.58
C SER A 481 -21.18 6.51 2.77
N GLY A 482 -20.18 7.37 3.03
CA GLY A 482 -20.17 8.27 4.17
C GLY A 482 -19.17 9.40 4.04
N GLN A 483 -19.39 10.45 4.84
CA GLN A 483 -18.54 11.63 4.93
C GLN A 483 -18.35 12.01 6.39
N ILE A 484 -17.14 12.40 6.75
CA ILE A 484 -16.78 12.88 8.08
C ILE A 484 -16.24 14.31 7.90
N TYR A 485 -16.99 15.27 8.44
CA TYR A 485 -16.59 16.67 8.40
C TYR A 485 -15.75 17.05 9.62
N PRO A 486 -14.75 17.92 9.46
CA PRO A 486 -13.95 18.40 10.59
C PRO A 486 -14.78 19.24 11.56
N ASN A 487 -14.49 19.10 12.86
CA ASN A 487 -15.01 19.95 13.91
C ASN A 487 -14.03 21.11 14.14
N GLN A 488 -14.46 22.33 13.82
CA GLN A 488 -13.61 23.51 13.89
C GLN A 488 -13.10 23.80 15.30
N SER A 489 -13.89 23.54 16.35
CA SER A 489 -13.45 23.77 17.73
C SER A 489 -12.36 22.76 18.16
N HIS A 490 -12.43 21.52 17.68
CA HIS A 490 -11.38 20.53 17.90
C HIS A 490 -10.11 20.88 17.10
N HIS A 491 -10.26 21.34 15.85
CA HIS A 491 -9.12 21.80 15.04
C HIS A 491 -8.30 22.85 15.77
N GLU A 492 -8.96 23.88 16.35
CA GLU A 492 -8.27 24.93 17.11
C GLU A 492 -7.48 24.39 18.32
N ILE A 493 -8.04 23.37 19.01
CA ILE A 493 -7.34 22.70 20.11
C ILE A 493 -6.11 21.93 19.55
N TYR A 494 -6.28 21.18 18.48
CA TYR A 494 -5.23 20.34 17.91
C TYR A 494 -4.05 21.13 17.31
N ARG A 495 -4.26 22.35 16.84
CA ARG A 495 -3.16 23.22 16.38
C ARG A 495 -2.08 23.42 17.45
N PHE A 496 -2.48 23.59 18.73
CA PHE A 496 -1.53 23.71 19.84
C PHE A 496 -0.72 22.42 20.02
N TYR A 497 -1.39 21.27 20.02
CA TYR A 497 -0.74 19.96 20.24
C TYR A 497 0.13 19.52 19.07
N TYR A 498 -0.26 19.83 17.84
CA TYR A 498 0.54 19.56 16.66
C TYR A 498 1.90 20.27 16.69
N ASP A 499 1.97 21.55 17.10
CA ASP A 499 3.26 22.22 17.31
C ASP A 499 4.14 21.48 18.31
N LYS A 500 3.56 20.95 19.39
CA LYS A 500 4.30 20.18 20.38
C LYS A 500 4.76 18.83 19.84
N TYR A 501 3.91 18.14 19.07
CA TYR A 501 4.26 16.89 18.40
C TYR A 501 5.50 17.08 17.49
N VAL A 502 5.48 18.05 16.59
CA VAL A 502 6.62 18.33 15.69
C VAL A 502 7.89 18.67 16.47
N ARG A 503 7.81 19.55 17.44
CA ARG A 503 8.97 19.98 18.24
C ARG A 503 9.53 18.86 19.10
N SER A 504 8.70 17.94 19.55
CA SER A 504 9.14 16.80 20.38
C SER A 504 10.11 15.89 19.65
N TYR A 505 9.89 15.64 18.36
CA TYR A 505 10.85 14.85 17.57
C TYR A 505 12.24 15.50 17.58
N PHE A 506 12.33 16.79 17.26
CA PHE A 506 13.63 17.48 17.23
C PHE A 506 14.31 17.55 18.59
N ALA A 507 13.52 17.64 19.68
CA ALA A 507 14.05 17.64 21.03
C ALA A 507 14.59 16.27 21.48
N LEU A 508 14.06 15.17 20.94
CA LEU A 508 14.40 13.81 21.36
C LEU A 508 15.26 13.05 20.34
N ARG A 509 15.35 13.54 19.11
CA ARG A 509 15.98 12.85 17.98
C ARG A 509 17.38 12.31 18.30
N ASP A 510 18.26 13.17 18.82
CA ASP A 510 19.65 12.80 19.04
C ASP A 510 19.77 11.70 20.12
N LEU A 511 18.92 11.76 21.16
CA LEU A 511 18.83 10.70 22.17
C LEU A 511 18.27 9.39 21.60
N MET A 512 17.26 9.48 20.71
CA MET A 512 16.70 8.31 20.01
C MET A 512 17.79 7.64 19.15
N HIS A 513 18.58 8.42 18.43
CA HIS A 513 19.67 7.93 17.60
C HIS A 513 20.76 7.25 18.42
N GLU A 514 21.18 7.84 19.55
CA GLU A 514 22.19 7.25 20.45
C GLU A 514 21.72 5.87 20.96
N VAL A 515 20.48 5.77 21.41
CA VAL A 515 19.93 4.50 21.92
C VAL A 515 19.80 3.48 20.80
N SER A 516 19.19 3.86 19.66
CA SER A 516 18.94 2.95 18.53
C SER A 516 20.23 2.41 17.93
N SER A 517 21.27 3.24 17.81
CA SER A 517 22.58 2.82 17.29
C SER A 517 23.28 1.82 18.23
N LYS A 518 23.12 1.98 19.53
CA LYS A 518 23.69 1.06 20.52
C LYS A 518 22.97 -0.30 20.53
N GLU A 519 21.67 -0.32 20.39
CA GLU A 519 20.87 -1.56 20.31
C GLU A 519 21.08 -2.28 18.97
N GLY A 520 21.17 -1.57 17.84
CA GLY A 520 21.52 -2.15 16.53
C GLY A 520 22.93 -2.79 16.52
N GLY A 521 23.90 -2.19 17.19
CA GLY A 521 25.23 -2.77 17.36
C GLY A 521 25.27 -4.05 18.21
N ARG A 522 24.30 -4.27 19.10
CA ARG A 522 24.18 -5.52 19.86
C ARG A 522 23.60 -6.68 19.04
N GLN A 523 22.76 -6.39 18.04
CA GLN A 523 22.18 -7.43 17.17
C GLN A 523 23.17 -8.00 16.15
N ILE A 524 24.28 -7.28 15.87
CA ILE A 524 25.34 -7.74 14.95
C ILE A 524 26.38 -8.60 15.70
N SER A 525 26.39 -8.62 17.04
CA SER A 525 27.40 -9.32 17.86
C SER A 525 26.88 -10.61 18.54
N LEU A 526 25.70 -11.10 18.17
CA LEU A 526 25.14 -12.40 18.56
C LEU A 526 24.85 -13.24 17.30
#